data_b4fbd8eaa51c8c144eaf563e649a8d80
#
_entry.id   b4fbd8eaa51c8c144eaf563e649a8d80
#
_cell.length_a   1.000
_cell.length_b   1.000
_cell.length_c   1.000
_cell.angle_alpha   90.00
_cell.angle_beta   90.00
_cell.angle_gamma   90.00
#
_symmetry.space_group_name_H-M   'P 1'
#
loop_
_entity.id
_entity.type
_entity.pdbx_description
1 polymer ?
#
loop_
_entity_poly.entity_id
_entity_poly.type
_entity_poly.pdbx_seq_one_letter_code
_entity_poly.pdbx_strand_id
1 'polypeptide(L)'
;MTHATSDLTLLKLGGELLEPGAGLEAVLTSIAALAGRGPLAIVHGGGREIDAETARRGVPKQAVEGLRITDAATLEAVVAVLAGTVNTRLVAGLVSRGVRAVGLTGADALVGLSTLAPPHRTADGGSVDLGLVGQPESERTPTLMADLVRLGYVPALACLGVTEAGQILNVNADTMAAALAAGLGARRLIIAGGTAGVFDQQGQTIPLLDLEGIDALIGDGTASAGMIAKLRACRAALDAGVREVAIVHGRDPKGLVEAAGTRITMEKVHVQRNG
;
A
#
# COMPACT_ATOMS: atom_id res chain seq x y z
N MET A 1 -17.84 22.72 -8.71
CA MET A 1 -17.70 22.34 -7.27
C MET A 1 -16.65 21.26 -7.13
N THR A 2 -15.36 21.64 -7.14
CA THR A 2 -14.18 20.76 -7.33
C THR A 2 -13.15 20.88 -6.19
N HIS A 3 -13.58 21.03 -4.93
CA HIS A 3 -12.64 21.30 -3.83
C HIS A 3 -12.50 20.21 -2.76
N ALA A 4 -13.18 19.05 -2.89
CA ALA A 4 -13.17 18.02 -1.81
C ALA A 4 -11.99 17.04 -1.86
N THR A 5 -11.25 16.96 -2.96
CA THR A 5 -10.14 15.99 -3.12
C THR A 5 -8.74 16.62 -3.06
N SER A 6 -8.64 17.95 -3.03
CA SER A 6 -7.33 18.64 -3.10
C SER A 6 -6.38 18.34 -1.92
N ASP A 7 -6.88 17.82 -0.80
CA ASP A 7 -6.10 17.48 0.41
C ASP A 7 -6.21 15.99 0.79
N LEU A 8 -6.68 15.13 -0.11
CA LEU A 8 -6.82 13.70 0.15
C LEU A 8 -5.47 13.06 0.50
N THR A 9 -5.44 12.35 1.61
CA THR A 9 -4.36 11.44 1.97
C THR A 9 -4.77 10.01 1.61
N LEU A 10 -3.95 9.31 0.84
CA LEU A 10 -4.02 7.85 0.72
C LEU A 10 -3.03 7.22 1.69
N LEU A 11 -3.53 6.38 2.59
CA LEU A 11 -2.74 5.64 3.56
C LEU A 11 -2.66 4.17 3.16
N LYS A 12 -1.45 3.67 2.88
CA LYS A 12 -1.22 2.24 2.73
C LYS A 12 -0.74 1.64 4.05
N LEU A 13 -1.36 0.55 4.47
CA LEU A 13 -1.00 -0.18 5.68
C LEU A 13 -0.38 -1.54 5.32
N GLY A 14 0.82 -1.81 5.85
CA GLY A 14 1.39 -3.16 5.84
C GLY A 14 0.54 -4.12 6.68
N GLY A 15 0.44 -5.38 6.25
CA GLY A 15 -0.36 -6.37 6.98
C GLY A 15 0.10 -6.58 8.43
N GLU A 16 1.39 -6.43 8.68
CA GLU A 16 2.00 -6.53 10.02
C GLU A 16 1.51 -5.49 11.03
N LEU A 17 0.92 -4.40 10.54
CA LEU A 17 0.31 -3.36 11.37
C LEU A 17 -1.12 -3.70 11.81
N LEU A 18 -1.75 -4.66 11.13
CA LEU A 18 -3.16 -5.03 11.31
C LEU A 18 -3.33 -6.36 12.06
N GLU A 19 -2.22 -7.00 12.45
CA GLU A 19 -2.26 -8.20 13.27
C GLU A 19 -2.89 -7.91 14.65
N PRO A 20 -3.71 -8.84 15.19
CA PRO A 20 -4.32 -8.67 16.52
C PRO A 20 -3.27 -8.41 17.60
N GLY A 21 -3.58 -7.52 18.52
CA GLY A 21 -2.74 -7.21 19.67
C GLY A 21 -2.63 -5.73 19.98
N ALA A 22 -1.84 -5.37 20.99
CA ALA A 22 -1.68 -4.00 21.47
C ALA A 22 -1.19 -3.01 20.37
N GLY A 23 -0.41 -3.49 19.40
CA GLY A 23 0.06 -2.67 18.30
C GLY A 23 -1.06 -2.19 17.38
N LEU A 24 -2.10 -3.00 17.17
CA LEU A 24 -3.26 -2.64 16.35
C LEU A 24 -4.03 -1.46 16.97
N GLU A 25 -4.23 -1.45 18.30
CA GLU A 25 -4.94 -0.38 18.98
C GLU A 25 -4.27 0.99 18.77
N ALA A 26 -2.94 1.05 18.84
CA ALA A 26 -2.18 2.28 18.58
C ALA A 26 -2.32 2.72 17.11
N VAL A 27 -2.26 1.78 16.18
CA VAL A 27 -2.44 2.05 14.73
C VAL A 27 -3.85 2.61 14.48
N LEU A 28 -4.89 1.98 14.98
CA LEU A 28 -6.28 2.42 14.81
C LEU A 28 -6.52 3.83 15.40
N THR A 29 -5.93 4.11 16.56
CA THR A 29 -6.00 5.44 17.20
C THR A 29 -5.33 6.51 16.34
N SER A 30 -4.16 6.20 15.78
CA SER A 30 -3.44 7.11 14.89
C SER A 30 -4.18 7.35 13.57
N ILE A 31 -4.82 6.32 13.02
CA ILE A 31 -5.65 6.45 11.80
C ILE A 31 -6.88 7.33 12.10
N ALA A 32 -7.55 7.14 13.25
CA ALA A 32 -8.67 7.99 13.64
C ALA A 32 -8.26 9.47 13.79
N ALA A 33 -7.09 9.73 14.38
CA ALA A 33 -6.53 11.09 14.45
C ALA A 33 -6.21 11.66 13.06
N LEU A 34 -5.67 10.85 12.15
CA LEU A 34 -5.41 11.26 10.76
C LEU A 34 -6.70 11.57 10.00
N ALA A 35 -7.74 10.74 10.16
CA ALA A 35 -9.07 10.95 9.57
C ALA A 35 -9.73 12.27 10.07
N GLY A 36 -9.45 12.67 11.30
CA GLY A 36 -9.89 13.96 11.86
C GLY A 36 -9.18 15.18 11.26
N ARG A 37 -8.07 15.00 10.54
CA ARG A 37 -7.31 16.11 9.92
C ARG A 37 -7.74 16.41 8.49
N GLY A 38 -8.45 15.51 7.83
CA GLY A 38 -8.90 15.71 6.46
C GLY A 38 -9.36 14.44 5.75
N PRO A 39 -9.65 14.53 4.45
CA PRO A 39 -10.06 13.38 3.65
C PRO A 39 -9.00 12.28 3.66
N LEU A 40 -9.46 11.05 3.89
CA LEU A 40 -8.61 9.87 4.00
C LEU A 40 -9.20 8.70 3.21
N ALA A 41 -8.34 7.99 2.49
CA ALA A 41 -8.62 6.66 1.94
C ALA A 41 -7.53 5.70 2.40
N ILE A 42 -7.86 4.42 2.57
CA ILE A 42 -6.95 3.41 3.10
C ILE A 42 -6.83 2.25 2.11
N VAL A 43 -5.61 1.74 1.95
CA VAL A 43 -5.32 0.48 1.26
C VAL A 43 -4.54 -0.40 2.21
N HIS A 44 -4.88 -1.68 2.32
CA HIS A 44 -4.17 -2.57 3.22
C HIS A 44 -3.82 -3.91 2.59
N GLY A 45 -2.70 -4.48 3.05
CA GLY A 45 -2.30 -5.87 2.82
C GLY A 45 -2.62 -6.77 4.01
N GLY A 46 -2.06 -7.99 4.00
CA GLY A 46 -2.25 -8.99 5.06
C GLY A 46 -1.32 -10.19 4.91
N GLY A 47 -0.07 -9.94 4.48
CA GLY A 47 0.85 -10.99 4.02
C GLY A 47 1.05 -12.14 5.02
N ARG A 48 1.28 -11.84 6.31
CA ARG A 48 1.49 -12.88 7.33
C ARG A 48 0.22 -13.67 7.64
N GLU A 49 -0.93 -13.02 7.67
CA GLU A 49 -2.21 -13.70 7.90
C GLU A 49 -2.59 -14.58 6.69
N ILE A 50 -2.25 -14.15 5.47
CA ILE A 50 -2.37 -14.99 4.28
C ILE A 50 -1.45 -16.22 4.40
N ASP A 51 -0.20 -16.04 4.81
CA ASP A 51 0.73 -17.15 5.02
C ASP A 51 0.20 -18.17 6.06
N ALA A 52 -0.36 -17.68 7.15
CA ALA A 52 -0.97 -18.53 8.18
C ALA A 52 -2.20 -19.28 7.63
N GLU A 53 -3.05 -18.62 6.86
CA GLU A 53 -4.25 -19.24 6.28
C GLU A 53 -3.91 -20.26 5.19
N THR A 54 -2.95 -19.97 4.30
CA THR A 54 -2.48 -20.93 3.30
C THR A 54 -1.87 -22.17 3.96
N ALA A 55 -1.05 -21.99 5.01
CA ALA A 55 -0.51 -23.09 5.80
C ALA A 55 -1.61 -23.93 6.46
N ARG A 56 -2.64 -23.32 7.03
CA ARG A 56 -3.80 -23.99 7.63
C ARG A 56 -4.58 -24.83 6.60
N ARG A 57 -4.64 -24.37 5.35
CA ARG A 57 -5.28 -25.07 4.22
C ARG A 57 -4.39 -26.13 3.57
N GLY A 58 -3.13 -26.26 4.00
CA GLY A 58 -2.18 -27.14 3.35
C GLY A 58 -1.70 -26.66 1.97
N VAL A 59 -1.87 -25.37 1.66
CA VAL A 59 -1.41 -24.76 0.40
C VAL A 59 0.03 -24.28 0.60
N PRO A 60 1.01 -24.80 -0.16
CA PRO A 60 2.41 -24.41 -0.01
C PRO A 60 2.63 -22.95 -0.44
N LYS A 61 3.40 -22.21 0.38
CA LYS A 61 3.78 -20.85 0.03
C LYS A 61 4.77 -20.86 -1.13
N GLN A 62 4.44 -20.18 -2.20
CA GLN A 62 5.31 -19.94 -3.35
C GLN A 62 5.52 -18.43 -3.51
N ALA A 63 6.76 -18.00 -3.62
CA ALA A 63 7.11 -16.60 -3.82
C ALA A 63 8.44 -16.46 -4.57
N VAL A 64 8.58 -15.38 -5.31
CA VAL A 64 9.81 -14.97 -5.98
C VAL A 64 10.08 -13.50 -5.66
N GLU A 65 11.27 -13.19 -5.16
CA GLU A 65 11.69 -11.82 -4.80
C GLU A 65 10.66 -11.04 -3.98
N GLY A 66 9.99 -11.73 -3.04
CA GLY A 66 8.96 -11.14 -2.18
C GLY A 66 7.57 -11.03 -2.80
N LEU A 67 7.40 -11.37 -4.07
CA LEU A 67 6.11 -11.42 -4.75
C LEU A 67 5.53 -12.83 -4.61
N ARG A 68 4.26 -12.91 -4.17
CA ARG A 68 3.56 -14.18 -4.01
C ARG A 68 3.12 -14.70 -5.37
N ILE A 69 3.50 -15.95 -5.70
CA ILE A 69 2.89 -16.70 -6.81
C ILE A 69 1.50 -17.13 -6.33
N THR A 70 0.48 -16.84 -7.10
CA THR A 70 -0.92 -16.97 -6.68
C THR A 70 -1.67 -17.90 -7.64
N ASP A 71 -1.82 -19.15 -7.27
CA ASP A 71 -2.74 -20.08 -7.92
C ASP A 71 -4.18 -19.91 -7.37
N ALA A 72 -5.13 -20.70 -7.87
CA ALA A 72 -6.53 -20.61 -7.46
C ALA A 72 -6.72 -20.86 -5.95
N ALA A 73 -6.04 -21.86 -5.39
CA ALA A 73 -6.14 -22.22 -3.97
C ALA A 73 -5.53 -21.12 -3.07
N THR A 74 -4.41 -20.54 -3.50
CA THR A 74 -3.79 -19.40 -2.84
C THR A 74 -4.71 -18.18 -2.91
N LEU A 75 -5.34 -17.91 -4.07
CA LEU A 75 -6.25 -16.78 -4.23
C LEU A 75 -7.46 -16.86 -3.31
N GLU A 76 -8.05 -18.05 -3.12
CA GLU A 76 -9.15 -18.25 -2.17
C GLU A 76 -8.74 -17.85 -0.73
N ALA A 77 -7.53 -18.23 -0.30
CA ALA A 77 -7.01 -17.83 1.00
C ALA A 77 -6.78 -16.31 1.07
N VAL A 78 -6.24 -15.71 0.01
CA VAL A 78 -6.03 -14.26 -0.09
C VAL A 78 -7.36 -13.51 0.05
N VAL A 79 -8.41 -13.92 -0.66
CA VAL A 79 -9.74 -13.31 -0.60
C VAL A 79 -10.32 -13.44 0.81
N ALA A 80 -10.31 -14.63 1.40
CA ALA A 80 -10.85 -14.88 2.73
C ALA A 80 -10.17 -14.01 3.81
N VAL A 81 -8.85 -13.88 3.72
CA VAL A 81 -8.07 -13.09 4.68
C VAL A 81 -8.26 -11.60 4.46
N LEU A 82 -8.02 -11.12 3.24
CA LEU A 82 -7.99 -9.68 2.99
C LEU A 82 -9.38 -9.06 3.09
N ALA A 83 -10.36 -9.59 2.34
CA ALA A 83 -11.72 -9.05 2.34
C ALA A 83 -12.50 -9.40 3.62
N GLY A 84 -12.31 -10.62 4.13
CA GLY A 84 -13.03 -11.11 5.31
C GLY A 84 -12.37 -10.65 6.61
N THR A 85 -11.27 -11.28 7.00
CA THR A 85 -10.70 -11.13 8.35
C THR A 85 -10.09 -9.77 8.59
N VAL A 86 -9.16 -9.34 7.72
CA VAL A 86 -8.35 -8.13 7.94
C VAL A 86 -9.19 -6.87 7.73
N ASN A 87 -9.90 -6.79 6.60
CA ASN A 87 -10.72 -5.61 6.28
C ASN A 87 -11.83 -5.41 7.32
N THR A 88 -12.57 -6.46 7.66
CA THR A 88 -13.64 -6.38 8.66
C THR A 88 -13.12 -5.92 10.02
N ARG A 89 -11.97 -6.45 10.48
CA ARG A 89 -11.34 -6.04 11.74
C ARG A 89 -10.91 -4.57 11.71
N LEU A 90 -10.27 -4.13 10.62
CA LEU A 90 -9.85 -2.74 10.43
C LEU A 90 -11.05 -1.79 10.49
N VAL A 91 -12.08 -2.06 9.71
CA VAL A 91 -13.30 -1.23 9.64
C VAL A 91 -14.00 -1.19 10.99
N ALA A 92 -14.22 -2.32 11.65
CA ALA A 92 -14.84 -2.36 12.97
C ALA A 92 -14.05 -1.56 14.01
N GLY A 93 -12.72 -1.69 14.00
CA GLY A 93 -11.83 -0.93 14.88
C GLY A 93 -11.86 0.58 14.62
N LEU A 94 -12.00 1.02 13.39
CA LEU A 94 -12.13 2.44 13.04
C LEU A 94 -13.52 2.98 13.40
N VAL A 95 -14.58 2.22 13.13
CA VAL A 95 -15.97 2.61 13.48
C VAL A 95 -16.12 2.76 14.99
N SER A 96 -15.54 1.88 15.80
CA SER A 96 -15.56 2.00 17.26
C SER A 96 -14.88 3.26 17.80
N ARG A 97 -14.07 3.94 16.95
CA ARG A 97 -13.41 5.23 17.24
C ARG A 97 -14.10 6.43 16.59
N GLY A 98 -15.33 6.24 16.10
CA GLY A 98 -16.11 7.30 15.48
C GLY A 98 -15.73 7.63 14.04
N VAL A 99 -14.84 6.87 13.40
CA VAL A 99 -14.52 7.04 11.99
C VAL A 99 -15.62 6.41 11.13
N ARG A 100 -16.11 7.13 10.13
CA ARG A 100 -17.12 6.63 9.18
C ARG A 100 -16.43 5.74 8.13
N ALA A 101 -15.85 4.61 8.57
CA ALA A 101 -15.13 3.70 7.69
C ALA A 101 -16.06 2.77 6.91
N VAL A 102 -15.69 2.49 5.65
CA VAL A 102 -16.39 1.53 4.76
C VAL A 102 -15.35 0.59 4.15
N GLY A 103 -15.53 -0.72 4.33
CA GLY A 103 -14.68 -1.75 3.74
C GLY A 103 -15.05 -2.00 2.28
N LEU A 104 -14.03 -2.09 1.43
CA LEU A 104 -14.16 -2.36 0.00
C LEU A 104 -13.13 -3.42 -0.44
N THR A 105 -13.42 -4.04 -1.55
CA THR A 105 -12.47 -4.79 -2.40
C THR A 105 -12.34 -4.10 -3.74
N GLY A 106 -11.36 -4.48 -4.55
CA GLY A 106 -11.25 -3.94 -5.90
C GLY A 106 -12.40 -4.30 -6.83
N ALA A 107 -13.20 -5.33 -6.49
CA ALA A 107 -14.39 -5.72 -7.25
C ALA A 107 -15.55 -4.73 -7.10
N ASP A 108 -15.62 -4.00 -5.98
CA ASP A 108 -16.71 -3.07 -5.71
C ASP A 108 -16.66 -1.90 -6.69
N ALA A 109 -17.62 -1.86 -7.61
CA ALA A 109 -17.71 -0.89 -8.70
C ALA A 109 -16.37 -0.73 -9.51
N LEU A 110 -15.60 -1.79 -9.62
CA LEU A 110 -14.31 -1.83 -10.33
C LEU A 110 -13.28 -0.80 -9.80
N VAL A 111 -13.32 -0.48 -8.49
CA VAL A 111 -12.37 0.49 -7.92
C VAL A 111 -10.93 0.00 -7.96
N GLY A 112 -10.70 -1.32 -8.02
CA GLY A 112 -9.40 -1.96 -8.20
C GLY A 112 -9.26 -2.63 -9.55
N LEU A 113 -9.77 -2.02 -10.63
CA LEU A 113 -9.62 -2.56 -11.98
C LEU A 113 -8.16 -2.85 -12.28
N SER A 114 -7.91 -4.06 -12.73
CA SER A 114 -6.56 -4.58 -12.92
C SER A 114 -6.51 -5.50 -14.13
N THR A 115 -5.37 -5.57 -14.77
CA THR A 115 -5.03 -6.61 -15.74
C THR A 115 -4.19 -7.71 -15.07
N LEU A 116 -4.08 -8.88 -15.69
CA LEU A 116 -3.09 -9.87 -15.26
C LEU A 116 -1.69 -9.28 -15.36
N ALA A 117 -0.90 -9.44 -14.30
CA ALA A 117 0.48 -8.99 -14.31
C ALA A 117 1.29 -9.77 -15.35
N PRO A 118 2.17 -9.11 -16.11
CA PRO A 118 3.10 -9.82 -16.98
C PRO A 118 4.05 -10.68 -16.14
N PRO A 119 4.69 -11.71 -16.73
CA PRO A 119 5.69 -12.51 -16.04
C PRO A 119 6.78 -11.63 -15.41
N HIS A 120 7.09 -11.91 -14.16
CA HIS A 120 8.08 -11.15 -13.38
C HIS A 120 9.50 -11.48 -13.89
N ARG A 121 10.28 -10.45 -14.21
CA ARG A 121 11.70 -10.59 -14.52
C ARG A 121 12.51 -10.62 -13.24
N THR A 122 13.20 -11.71 -13.00
CA THR A 122 14.06 -11.89 -11.83
C THR A 122 15.42 -11.23 -12.00
N ALA A 123 16.10 -10.93 -10.90
CA ALA A 123 17.41 -10.26 -10.91
C ALA A 123 18.50 -11.07 -11.64
N ASP A 124 18.39 -12.39 -11.71
CA ASP A 124 19.25 -13.28 -12.46
C ASP A 124 18.93 -13.36 -13.98
N GLY A 125 17.94 -12.56 -14.44
CA GLY A 125 17.51 -12.50 -15.85
C GLY A 125 16.45 -13.52 -16.25
N GLY A 126 15.95 -14.34 -15.31
CA GLY A 126 14.85 -15.28 -15.51
C GLY A 126 13.51 -14.58 -15.69
N SER A 127 12.46 -15.40 -15.90
CA SER A 127 11.07 -14.93 -15.98
C SER A 127 10.16 -15.92 -15.28
N VAL A 128 9.30 -15.43 -14.39
CA VAL A 128 8.38 -16.25 -13.58
C VAL A 128 6.96 -15.74 -13.74
N ASP A 129 6.04 -16.64 -14.12
CA ASP A 129 4.61 -16.37 -14.10
C ASP A 129 4.12 -16.32 -12.65
N LEU A 130 3.51 -15.22 -12.26
CA LEU A 130 2.97 -15.04 -10.90
C LEU A 130 1.55 -15.60 -10.75
N GLY A 131 0.93 -16.12 -11.81
CA GLY A 131 -0.43 -16.63 -11.81
C GLY A 131 -1.48 -15.52 -11.67
N LEU A 132 -2.43 -15.71 -10.76
CA LEU A 132 -3.55 -14.78 -10.55
C LEU A 132 -3.15 -13.51 -9.77
N VAL A 133 -2.09 -12.86 -10.24
CA VAL A 133 -1.60 -11.57 -9.72
C VAL A 133 -2.01 -10.46 -10.67
N GLY A 134 -2.48 -9.35 -10.11
CA GLY A 134 -2.95 -8.20 -10.86
C GLY A 134 -1.99 -7.02 -10.87
N GLN A 135 -2.03 -6.30 -11.99
CA GLN A 135 -1.46 -4.98 -12.14
C GLN A 135 -2.59 -3.96 -12.24
N PRO A 136 -2.77 -3.06 -11.25
CA PRO A 136 -3.87 -2.10 -11.23
C PRO A 136 -3.68 -1.02 -12.31
N GLU A 137 -4.81 -0.57 -12.86
CA GLU A 137 -4.84 0.57 -13.78
C GLU A 137 -4.75 1.88 -13.01
N SER A 138 -3.78 2.73 -13.34
CA SER A 138 -3.51 4.00 -12.64
C SER A 138 -4.22 5.20 -13.27
N GLU A 139 -4.65 5.11 -14.52
CA GLU A 139 -5.25 6.23 -15.22
C GLU A 139 -6.76 6.37 -14.97
N ARG A 140 -7.40 5.35 -14.40
CA ARG A 140 -8.82 5.36 -14.10
C ARG A 140 -9.12 5.96 -12.74
N THR A 141 -10.10 6.86 -12.69
CA THR A 141 -10.62 7.36 -11.41
C THR A 141 -11.50 6.30 -10.74
N PRO A 142 -11.19 5.85 -9.52
CA PRO A 142 -12.03 4.92 -8.76
C PRO A 142 -13.25 5.66 -8.17
N THR A 143 -14.28 5.86 -8.98
CA THR A 143 -15.40 6.77 -8.73
C THR A 143 -16.09 6.49 -7.39
N LEU A 144 -16.36 5.22 -7.04
CA LEU A 144 -16.99 4.87 -5.76
C LEU A 144 -16.15 5.36 -4.58
N MET A 145 -14.83 5.18 -4.61
CA MET A 145 -13.96 5.66 -3.53
C MET A 145 -13.96 7.19 -3.45
N ALA A 146 -13.90 7.86 -4.59
CA ALA A 146 -13.98 9.32 -4.65
C ALA A 146 -15.29 9.85 -4.08
N ASP A 147 -16.41 9.22 -4.40
CA ASP A 147 -17.73 9.58 -3.86
C ASP A 147 -17.84 9.34 -2.36
N LEU A 148 -17.34 8.22 -1.85
CA LEU A 148 -17.32 7.93 -0.42
C LEU A 148 -16.49 8.98 0.34
N VAL A 149 -15.30 9.32 -0.17
CA VAL A 149 -14.46 10.38 0.43
C VAL A 149 -15.19 11.72 0.44
N ARG A 150 -15.83 12.10 -0.68
CA ARG A 150 -16.60 13.35 -0.79
C ARG A 150 -17.78 13.40 0.18
N LEU A 151 -18.38 12.25 0.51
CA LEU A 151 -19.46 12.10 1.50
C LEU A 151 -18.95 12.03 2.94
N GLY A 152 -17.63 12.15 3.16
CA GLY A 152 -17.00 12.11 4.49
C GLY A 152 -16.85 10.71 5.06
N TYR A 153 -16.86 9.67 4.23
CA TYR A 153 -16.47 8.32 4.62
C TYR A 153 -14.96 8.10 4.41
N VAL A 154 -14.43 7.11 5.11
CA VAL A 154 -13.06 6.61 4.93
C VAL A 154 -13.15 5.22 4.28
N PRO A 155 -13.01 5.11 2.95
CA PRO A 155 -12.96 3.82 2.29
C PRO A 155 -11.67 3.10 2.64
N ALA A 156 -11.77 1.83 3.05
CA ALA A 156 -10.67 0.93 3.36
C ALA A 156 -10.66 -0.24 2.35
N LEU A 157 -9.74 -0.21 1.40
CA LEU A 157 -9.64 -1.18 0.33
C LEU A 157 -8.73 -2.35 0.71
N ALA A 158 -9.25 -3.56 0.69
CA ALA A 158 -8.48 -4.79 0.66
C ALA A 158 -7.81 -4.96 -0.73
N CYS A 159 -6.51 -5.28 -0.77
CA CYS A 159 -5.72 -5.34 -2.01
C CYS A 159 -6.09 -6.54 -2.91
N LEU A 160 -7.32 -6.56 -3.36
CA LEU A 160 -7.85 -7.45 -4.38
C LEU A 160 -8.16 -6.61 -5.62
N GLY A 161 -7.62 -7.01 -6.76
CA GLY A 161 -7.98 -6.45 -8.06
C GLY A 161 -9.09 -7.26 -8.72
N VAL A 162 -9.63 -6.72 -9.79
CA VAL A 162 -10.62 -7.41 -10.63
C VAL A 162 -10.38 -7.04 -12.09
N THR A 163 -10.51 -7.98 -12.99
CA THR A 163 -10.53 -7.68 -14.44
C THR A 163 -11.93 -7.24 -14.88
N GLU A 164 -12.05 -6.64 -16.07
CA GLU A 164 -13.35 -6.34 -16.68
C GLU A 164 -14.25 -7.58 -16.83
N ALA A 165 -13.64 -8.75 -17.01
CA ALA A 165 -14.36 -10.04 -17.09
C ALA A 165 -14.77 -10.60 -15.70
N GLY A 166 -14.49 -9.88 -14.60
CA GLY A 166 -14.84 -10.31 -13.23
C GLY A 166 -13.85 -11.28 -12.59
N GLN A 167 -12.68 -11.55 -13.19
CA GLN A 167 -11.65 -12.37 -12.56
C GLN A 167 -11.00 -11.62 -11.42
N ILE A 168 -11.07 -12.17 -10.22
CA ILE A 168 -10.38 -11.62 -9.04
C ILE A 168 -8.88 -11.89 -9.14
N LEU A 169 -8.09 -10.92 -8.71
CA LEU A 169 -6.63 -10.96 -8.74
C LEU A 169 -6.06 -10.54 -7.37
N ASN A 170 -4.95 -11.18 -6.98
CA ASN A 170 -4.14 -10.74 -5.85
C ASN A 170 -3.27 -9.56 -6.30
N VAL A 171 -3.32 -8.43 -5.63
CA VAL A 171 -2.54 -7.24 -5.99
C VAL A 171 -1.60 -6.85 -4.85
N ASN A 172 -0.36 -6.47 -5.21
CA ASN A 172 0.56 -5.89 -4.23
C ASN A 172 0.01 -4.58 -3.66
N ALA A 173 0.02 -4.45 -2.33
CA ALA A 173 -0.60 -3.33 -1.64
C ALA A 173 0.08 -1.99 -1.92
N ASP A 174 1.40 -1.98 -2.12
CA ASP A 174 2.15 -0.75 -2.45
C ASP A 174 1.79 -0.30 -3.87
N THR A 175 1.70 -1.23 -4.82
CA THR A 175 1.30 -0.95 -6.21
C THR A 175 -0.15 -0.48 -6.30
N MET A 176 -1.07 -1.14 -5.59
CA MET A 176 -2.48 -0.71 -5.53
C MET A 176 -2.60 0.71 -4.94
N ALA A 177 -1.85 0.99 -3.88
CA ALA A 177 -1.88 2.31 -3.25
C ALA A 177 -1.37 3.41 -4.18
N ALA A 178 -0.29 3.17 -4.94
CA ALA A 178 0.23 4.13 -5.91
C ALA A 178 -0.81 4.41 -7.02
N ALA A 179 -1.41 3.37 -7.59
CA ALA A 179 -2.43 3.51 -8.63
C ALA A 179 -3.67 4.28 -8.13
N LEU A 180 -4.16 3.95 -6.94
CA LEU A 180 -5.32 4.64 -6.35
C LEU A 180 -5.00 6.07 -5.93
N ALA A 181 -3.79 6.35 -5.44
CA ALA A 181 -3.37 7.72 -5.14
C ALA A 181 -3.39 8.59 -6.40
N ALA A 182 -2.89 8.06 -7.51
CA ALA A 182 -2.95 8.71 -8.82
C ALA A 182 -4.39 8.92 -9.29
N GLY A 183 -5.19 7.84 -9.36
CA GLY A 183 -6.57 7.89 -9.87
C GLY A 183 -7.53 8.74 -9.03
N LEU A 184 -7.30 8.87 -7.73
CA LEU A 184 -8.04 9.76 -6.82
C LEU A 184 -7.53 11.20 -6.82
N GLY A 185 -6.40 11.49 -7.47
CA GLY A 185 -5.74 12.78 -7.36
C GLY A 185 -5.32 13.12 -5.93
N ALA A 186 -4.85 12.12 -5.18
CA ALA A 186 -4.44 12.33 -3.80
C ALA A 186 -3.26 13.30 -3.72
N ARG A 187 -3.33 14.23 -2.76
CA ARG A 187 -2.19 15.13 -2.49
C ARG A 187 -1.04 14.36 -1.87
N ARG A 188 -1.34 13.41 -0.99
CA ARG A 188 -0.37 12.68 -0.18
C ARG A 188 -0.57 11.17 -0.27
N LEU A 189 0.54 10.42 -0.41
CA LEU A 189 0.62 8.98 -0.21
C LEU A 189 1.52 8.69 0.98
N ILE A 190 0.99 8.00 1.99
CA ILE A 190 1.76 7.50 3.14
C ILE A 190 1.83 5.98 3.04
N ILE A 191 3.03 5.44 2.92
CA ILE A 191 3.28 3.99 2.96
C ILE A 191 3.76 3.62 4.36
N ALA A 192 2.86 3.09 5.17
CA ALA A 192 3.14 2.68 6.53
C ALA A 192 3.49 1.19 6.61
N GLY A 193 4.57 0.89 7.32
CA GLY A 193 5.08 -0.46 7.54
C GLY A 193 5.76 -0.60 8.90
N GLY A 194 6.49 -1.70 9.09
CA GLY A 194 7.22 -1.99 10.33
C GLY A 194 8.58 -1.29 10.44
N THR A 195 9.02 -0.53 9.43
CA THR A 195 10.30 0.18 9.41
C THR A 195 10.11 1.69 9.54
N ALA A 196 11.06 2.38 10.17
CA ALA A 196 11.00 3.82 10.40
C ALA A 196 11.08 4.66 9.10
N GLY A 197 11.42 4.03 7.99
CA GLY A 197 11.62 4.66 6.69
C GLY A 197 12.54 3.80 5.84
N VAL A 198 13.25 4.43 4.93
CA VAL A 198 14.33 3.82 4.14
C VAL A 198 15.63 3.97 4.92
N PHE A 199 16.41 2.90 5.02
CA PHE A 199 17.69 2.92 5.71
C PHE A 199 18.86 3.07 4.71
N ASP A 200 19.89 3.76 5.15
CA ASP A 200 21.20 3.78 4.49
C ASP A 200 22.00 2.50 4.82
N GLN A 201 23.22 2.42 4.28
CA GLN A 201 24.13 1.30 4.53
C GLN A 201 24.57 1.17 6.00
N GLN A 202 24.44 2.23 6.80
CA GLN A 202 24.75 2.27 8.23
C GLN A 202 23.52 1.94 9.09
N GLY A 203 22.33 1.65 8.47
CA GLY A 203 21.08 1.34 9.16
C GLY A 203 20.38 2.58 9.73
N GLN A 204 20.75 3.79 9.31
CA GLN A 204 20.09 5.02 9.73
C GLN A 204 18.96 5.39 8.75
N THR A 205 17.89 5.96 9.28
CA THR A 205 16.78 6.41 8.43
C THR A 205 17.20 7.62 7.60
N ILE A 206 17.04 7.52 6.29
CA ILE A 206 17.22 8.62 5.34
C ILE A 206 16.00 9.53 5.43
N PRO A 207 16.10 10.78 5.89
CA PRO A 207 14.93 11.63 6.08
C PRO A 207 14.32 12.15 4.76
N LEU A 208 15.15 12.34 3.73
CA LEU A 208 14.75 12.82 2.42
C LEU A 208 15.49 12.06 1.34
N LEU A 209 14.77 11.51 0.36
CA LEU A 209 15.31 10.71 -0.72
C LEU A 209 14.73 11.18 -2.05
N ASP A 210 15.58 11.41 -3.04
CA ASP A 210 15.17 11.71 -4.41
C ASP A 210 15.15 10.46 -5.30
N LEU A 211 14.76 10.65 -6.56
CA LEU A 211 14.65 9.53 -7.52
C LEU A 211 16.03 8.93 -7.85
N GLU A 212 17.11 9.73 -7.88
CA GLU A 212 18.47 9.25 -8.11
C GLU A 212 18.94 8.39 -6.91
N GLY A 213 18.61 8.81 -5.69
CA GLY A 213 18.86 8.04 -4.47
C GLY A 213 18.11 6.71 -4.43
N ILE A 214 16.86 6.68 -4.94
CA ILE A 214 16.13 5.42 -5.11
C ILE A 214 16.89 4.46 -6.03
N ASP A 215 17.34 4.93 -7.19
CA ASP A 215 18.08 4.12 -8.16
C ASP A 215 19.39 3.60 -7.58
N ALA A 216 20.09 4.43 -6.82
CA ALA A 216 21.32 4.04 -6.14
C ALA A 216 21.09 2.91 -5.12
N LEU A 217 20.08 3.05 -4.22
CA LEU A 217 19.76 2.06 -3.20
C LEU A 217 19.29 0.72 -3.78
N ILE A 218 18.62 0.75 -4.93
CA ILE A 218 18.23 -0.47 -5.65
C ILE A 218 19.42 -1.09 -6.35
N GLY A 219 20.26 -0.27 -7.03
CA GLY A 219 21.38 -0.73 -7.84
C GLY A 219 22.54 -1.30 -7.02
N ASP A 220 22.80 -0.76 -5.82
CA ASP A 220 23.86 -1.24 -4.92
C ASP A 220 23.42 -2.37 -3.97
N GLY A 221 22.14 -2.76 -4.02
CA GLY A 221 21.58 -3.84 -3.21
C GLY A 221 21.32 -3.48 -1.74
N THR A 222 21.38 -2.21 -1.37
CA THR A 222 21.06 -1.74 0.00
C THR A 222 19.56 -1.95 0.30
N ALA A 223 18.68 -1.73 -0.69
CA ALA A 223 17.26 -1.93 -0.54
C ALA A 223 16.88 -3.42 -0.58
N SER A 224 16.23 -3.93 0.46
CA SER A 224 15.64 -5.28 0.46
C SER A 224 14.49 -5.39 -0.56
N ALA A 225 14.14 -6.62 -0.97
CA ALA A 225 13.07 -6.87 -1.93
C ALA A 225 11.75 -6.17 -1.56
N GLY A 226 11.34 -6.22 -0.28
CA GLY A 226 10.16 -5.52 0.20
C GLY A 226 10.27 -4.00 0.18
N MET A 227 11.48 -3.44 0.34
CA MET A 227 11.72 -2.00 0.22
C MET A 227 11.76 -1.57 -1.24
N ILE A 228 12.33 -2.37 -2.15
CA ILE A 228 12.31 -2.11 -3.60
C ILE A 228 10.87 -1.93 -4.10
N ALA A 229 9.95 -2.81 -3.69
CA ALA A 229 8.54 -2.68 -4.06
C ALA A 229 7.94 -1.34 -3.60
N LYS A 230 8.24 -0.90 -2.36
CA LYS A 230 7.78 0.39 -1.82
C LYS A 230 8.39 1.57 -2.58
N LEU A 231 9.68 1.55 -2.85
CA LEU A 231 10.38 2.61 -3.57
C LEU A 231 9.85 2.77 -5.01
N ARG A 232 9.58 1.64 -5.69
CA ARG A 232 8.95 1.66 -7.02
C ARG A 232 7.53 2.24 -6.98
N ALA A 233 6.74 1.88 -5.97
CA ALA A 233 5.40 2.43 -5.78
C ALA A 233 5.44 3.95 -5.46
N CYS A 234 6.41 4.40 -4.64
CA CYS A 234 6.63 5.82 -4.38
C CYS A 234 6.95 6.59 -5.66
N ARG A 235 7.88 6.07 -6.47
CA ARG A 235 8.22 6.66 -7.77
C ARG A 235 6.99 6.77 -8.67
N ALA A 236 6.26 5.66 -8.86
CA ALA A 236 5.07 5.64 -9.69
C ALA A 236 4.00 6.66 -9.25
N ALA A 237 3.81 6.85 -7.94
CA ALA A 237 2.91 7.85 -7.40
C ALA A 237 3.38 9.28 -7.70
N LEU A 238 4.67 9.58 -7.54
CA LEU A 238 5.24 10.89 -7.88
C LEU A 238 5.14 11.19 -9.37
N ASP A 239 5.49 10.23 -10.23
CA ASP A 239 5.40 10.34 -11.69
C ASP A 239 3.96 10.61 -12.15
N ALA A 240 2.97 10.08 -11.42
CA ALA A 240 1.55 10.31 -11.64
C ALA A 240 1.01 11.59 -10.98
N GLY A 241 1.86 12.43 -10.38
CA GLY A 241 1.51 13.76 -9.86
C GLY A 241 1.11 13.83 -8.40
N VAL A 242 1.26 12.77 -7.60
CA VAL A 242 1.13 12.84 -6.15
C VAL A 242 2.25 13.72 -5.59
N ARG A 243 1.89 14.74 -4.80
CA ARG A 243 2.86 15.79 -4.40
C ARG A 243 3.73 15.41 -3.21
N GLU A 244 3.19 14.65 -2.29
CA GLU A 244 3.85 14.26 -1.04
C GLU A 244 3.82 12.74 -0.90
N VAL A 245 4.98 12.10 -0.87
CA VAL A 245 5.08 10.65 -0.67
C VAL A 245 6.03 10.37 0.49
N ALA A 246 5.62 9.50 1.42
CA ALA A 246 6.43 9.15 2.57
C ALA A 246 6.36 7.66 2.90
N ILE A 247 7.48 7.09 3.36
CA ILE A 247 7.56 5.77 3.98
C ILE A 247 7.78 5.96 5.47
N VAL A 248 6.90 5.38 6.30
CA VAL A 248 6.85 5.68 7.74
C VAL A 248 6.69 4.43 8.60
N HIS A 249 7.07 4.52 9.88
CA HIS A 249 6.77 3.49 10.88
C HIS A 249 5.30 3.58 11.29
N GLY A 250 4.50 2.57 10.93
CA GLY A 250 3.05 2.62 11.13
C GLY A 250 2.58 2.50 12.57
N ARG A 251 3.42 2.03 13.49
CA ARG A 251 3.10 1.98 14.93
C ARG A 251 3.52 3.23 15.70
N ASP A 252 4.27 4.13 15.05
CA ASP A 252 4.59 5.43 15.62
C ASP A 252 3.49 6.43 15.25
N PRO A 253 2.79 7.04 16.25
CA PRO A 253 1.78 8.05 15.97
C PRO A 253 2.30 9.23 15.13
N LYS A 254 3.54 9.66 15.35
CA LYS A 254 4.17 10.72 14.54
C LYS A 254 4.39 10.24 13.10
N GLY A 255 4.80 8.98 12.91
CA GLY A 255 4.94 8.37 11.60
C GLY A 255 3.64 8.48 10.79
N LEU A 256 2.52 8.05 11.36
CA LEU A 256 1.24 8.07 10.64
C LEU A 256 0.64 9.48 10.50
N VAL A 257 0.65 10.27 11.57
CA VAL A 257 -0.12 11.53 11.63
C VAL A 257 0.65 12.70 11.03
N GLU A 258 1.99 12.69 11.14
CA GLU A 258 2.88 13.77 10.67
C GLU A 258 3.71 13.34 9.45
N ALA A 259 3.54 12.10 8.96
CA ALA A 259 4.35 11.49 7.92
C ALA A 259 5.87 11.53 8.26
N ALA A 260 6.20 11.34 9.55
CA ALA A 260 7.57 11.33 10.02
C ALA A 260 8.26 10.00 9.64
N GLY A 261 9.26 10.08 8.76
CA GLY A 261 9.98 8.94 8.19
C GLY A 261 10.84 9.38 7.03
N THR A 262 10.91 8.60 5.96
CA THR A 262 11.56 9.01 4.71
C THR A 262 10.55 9.68 3.79
N ARG A 263 10.77 10.95 3.50
CA ARG A 263 10.01 11.66 2.45
C ARG A 263 10.70 11.43 1.10
N ILE A 264 9.90 11.12 0.08
CA ILE A 264 10.36 10.94 -1.28
C ILE A 264 10.01 12.18 -2.11
N THR A 265 10.96 12.68 -2.90
CA THR A 265 10.80 13.90 -3.71
C THR A 265 11.31 13.71 -5.13
N MET A 266 10.73 14.46 -6.07
CA MET A 266 11.26 14.60 -7.43
C MET A 266 12.40 15.62 -7.52
N GLU A 267 12.50 16.54 -6.55
CA GLU A 267 13.55 17.53 -6.50
C GLU A 267 14.88 16.87 -6.12
N LYS A 268 15.97 17.22 -6.81
CA LYS A 268 17.30 16.70 -6.50
C LYS A 268 17.74 17.12 -5.10
N VAL A 269 18.11 16.14 -4.30
CA VAL A 269 18.65 16.34 -2.96
C VAL A 269 20.15 16.50 -3.06
N HIS A 270 20.63 17.74 -2.90
CA HIS A 270 22.07 17.99 -2.77
C HIS A 270 22.53 17.49 -1.40
N VAL A 271 22.99 16.24 -1.34
CA VAL A 271 23.71 15.75 -0.16
C VAL A 271 25.00 16.55 -0.06
N GLN A 272 25.08 17.51 0.88
CA GLN A 272 26.38 18.04 1.30
C GLN A 272 27.18 16.86 1.87
N ARG A 273 28.08 16.31 1.07
CA ARG A 273 29.12 15.40 1.58
C ARG A 273 30.02 16.25 2.48
N ASN A 274 29.75 16.21 3.78
CA ASN A 274 30.71 16.67 4.76
C ASN A 274 31.93 15.77 4.61
N GLY A 275 33.04 16.35 4.05
CA GLY A 275 34.33 15.72 3.89
C GLY A 275 35.07 15.52 5.21
#